data_fbc8c57f949cffbd7f0462a66c982433
#
_entry.id   fbc8c57f949cffbd7f0462a66c982433
#
_cell.length_a   1.000
_cell.length_b   1.000
_cell.length_c   1.000
_cell.angle_alpha   90.00
_cell.angle_beta   90.00
_cell.angle_gamma   90.00
#
_symmetry.space_group_name_H-M   'P 1'
#
loop_
_entity.id
_entity.type
_entity.pdbx_description
1 polymer ?
#
loop_
_entity_poly.entity_id
_entity_poly.type
_entity_poly.pdbx_seq_one_letter_code
_entity_poly.pdbx_strand_id
1 'polypeptide(L)'
;MAACGTAVIAPVAGIVLEVTRTDTWDAKVNAGATRGGLSWSILGDDGIRYYGSHLSAIEAAIQPGVRVTAGQRLGKVGRTGDTTACHLHFGISPACTGAGDWWIRRGVVWPWTYLDAWRKGTPKSPASAVSAWQREHGCPKKPLTNP
;
A
#
# COMPACT_ATOMS: atom_id res chain seq x y z
N MET A 1 10.39 -5.84 -9.06
CA MET A 1 11.41 -5.98 -8.01
C MET A 1 12.32 -4.77 -8.06
N ALA A 2 12.77 -4.29 -6.92
CA ALA A 2 13.72 -3.16 -6.81
C ALA A 2 14.84 -3.54 -5.85
N ALA A 3 16.02 -2.92 -6.01
CA ALA A 3 17.13 -3.17 -5.10
C ALA A 3 16.79 -2.71 -3.67
N CYS A 4 17.32 -3.41 -2.68
CA CYS A 4 17.25 -2.99 -1.28
C CYS A 4 17.74 -1.54 -1.15
N GLY A 5 17.04 -0.72 -0.38
CA GLY A 5 17.40 0.68 -0.15
C GLY A 5 16.95 1.66 -1.23
N THR A 6 16.35 1.20 -2.33
CA THR A 6 15.76 2.09 -3.34
C THR A 6 14.69 2.98 -2.68
N ALA A 7 14.69 4.27 -3.04
CA ALA A 7 13.71 5.22 -2.52
C ALA A 7 12.28 4.83 -2.93
N VAL A 8 11.37 4.87 -1.98
CA VAL A 8 9.93 4.72 -2.20
C VAL A 8 9.30 6.11 -2.11
N ILE A 9 8.52 6.45 -3.11
CA ILE A 9 7.88 7.77 -3.24
C ILE A 9 6.37 7.66 -3.27
N ALA A 10 5.68 8.73 -2.88
CA ALA A 10 4.23 8.79 -2.94
C ALA A 10 3.75 8.79 -4.40
N PRO A 11 2.81 7.91 -4.77
CA PRO A 11 2.30 7.85 -6.14
C PRO A 11 1.37 9.01 -6.48
N VAL A 12 0.73 9.59 -5.47
CA VAL A 12 -0.24 10.68 -5.57
C VAL A 12 -0.13 11.60 -4.37
N ALA A 13 -0.70 12.79 -4.48
CA ALA A 13 -0.93 13.66 -3.32
C ALA A 13 -2.08 13.09 -2.46
N GLY A 14 -1.97 13.22 -1.15
CA GLY A 14 -3.00 12.73 -0.23
C GLY A 14 -2.61 12.86 1.22
N ILE A 15 -3.36 12.15 2.07
CA ILE A 15 -3.17 12.13 3.52
C ILE A 15 -2.73 10.73 3.95
N VAL A 16 -1.70 10.64 4.76
CA VAL A 16 -1.27 9.37 5.35
C VAL A 16 -2.35 8.84 6.29
N LEU A 17 -2.80 7.62 6.06
CA LEU A 17 -3.80 6.94 6.90
C LEU A 17 -3.14 6.12 8.01
N GLU A 18 -2.15 5.30 7.64
CA GLU A 18 -1.53 4.33 8.53
C GLU A 18 -0.03 4.25 8.27
N VAL A 19 0.73 4.00 9.32
CA VAL A 19 2.16 3.69 9.24
C VAL A 19 2.47 2.57 10.24
N THR A 20 3.11 1.51 9.76
CA THR A 20 3.65 0.44 10.62
C THR A 20 5.17 0.54 10.59
N ARG A 21 5.77 0.87 11.74
CA ARG A 21 7.21 1.13 11.89
C ARG A 21 7.98 -0.02 12.51
N THR A 22 7.27 -1.04 13.01
CA THR A 22 7.89 -2.20 13.66
C THR A 22 7.47 -3.46 12.92
N ASP A 23 8.42 -4.27 12.53
CA ASP A 23 8.17 -5.58 11.93
C ASP A 23 7.80 -6.57 13.04
N THR A 24 6.55 -6.98 13.07
CA THR A 24 6.02 -7.96 14.03
C THR A 24 5.65 -9.29 13.37
N TRP A 25 6.09 -9.51 12.13
CA TRP A 25 5.84 -10.76 11.44
C TRP A 25 6.47 -11.95 12.17
N ASP A 26 5.67 -12.98 12.37
CA ASP A 26 6.09 -14.27 12.90
C ASP A 26 5.43 -15.38 12.08
N ALA A 27 6.25 -16.16 11.39
CA ALA A 27 5.76 -17.25 10.54
C ALA A 27 5.03 -18.35 11.33
N LYS A 28 5.33 -18.52 12.61
CA LYS A 28 4.63 -19.48 13.48
C LYS A 28 3.21 -19.05 13.82
N VAL A 29 3.01 -17.73 13.97
CA VAL A 29 1.68 -17.13 14.21
C VAL A 29 0.92 -17.02 12.90
N ASN A 30 1.59 -16.67 11.81
CA ASN A 30 1.06 -16.52 10.47
C ASN A 30 -0.16 -15.56 10.41
N ALA A 31 -0.06 -14.44 11.10
CA ALA A 31 -1.11 -13.42 11.11
C ALA A 31 -1.04 -12.57 9.84
N GLY A 32 -2.06 -12.62 9.00
CA GLY A 32 -2.10 -11.91 7.72
C GLY A 32 -1.89 -10.39 7.85
N ALA A 33 -2.39 -9.77 8.92
CA ALA A 33 -2.24 -8.35 9.17
C ALA A 33 -0.77 -7.89 9.36
N THR A 34 0.13 -8.79 9.75
CA THR A 34 1.56 -8.49 10.02
C THR A 34 2.50 -8.86 8.88
N ARG A 35 2.00 -9.51 7.84
CA ARG A 35 2.82 -9.98 6.70
C ARG A 35 3.56 -8.86 5.96
N GLY A 36 3.04 -7.64 6.01
CA GLY A 36 3.63 -6.51 5.29
C GLY A 36 4.91 -5.94 5.93
N GLY A 37 5.22 -6.28 7.19
CA GLY A 37 6.33 -5.65 7.90
C GLY A 37 6.13 -4.14 8.01
N LEU A 38 7.19 -3.36 7.74
CA LEU A 38 7.08 -1.89 7.69
C LEU A 38 6.24 -1.48 6.48
N SER A 39 5.21 -0.67 6.72
CA SER A 39 4.24 -0.31 5.69
C SER A 39 3.66 1.09 5.90
N TRP A 40 3.09 1.62 4.84
CA TRP A 40 2.33 2.86 4.85
C TRP A 40 1.06 2.70 4.02
N SER A 41 0.02 3.47 4.33
CA SER A 41 -1.09 3.69 3.43
C SER A 41 -1.46 5.17 3.34
N ILE A 42 -1.86 5.59 2.16
CA ILE A 42 -2.24 6.97 1.84
C ILE A 42 -3.64 6.96 1.24
N LEU A 43 -4.49 7.86 1.74
CA LEU A 43 -5.72 8.24 1.04
C LEU A 43 -5.37 9.33 0.05
N GLY A 44 -5.37 9.01 -1.23
CA GLY A 44 -5.15 9.98 -2.30
C GLY A 44 -6.26 11.02 -2.38
N ASP A 45 -5.97 12.17 -2.95
CA ASP A 45 -6.98 13.21 -3.21
C ASP A 45 -8.06 12.73 -4.18
N ASP A 46 -7.79 11.64 -4.91
CA ASP A 46 -8.76 10.92 -5.76
C ASP A 46 -9.72 10.00 -4.97
N GLY A 47 -9.59 9.92 -3.64
CA GLY A 47 -10.39 9.05 -2.78
C GLY A 47 -9.96 7.59 -2.76
N ILE A 48 -8.86 7.23 -3.42
CA ILE A 48 -8.33 5.88 -3.51
C ILE A 48 -7.27 5.65 -2.43
N ARG A 49 -7.23 4.46 -1.84
CA ARG A 49 -6.18 4.07 -0.91
C ARG A 49 -5.03 3.40 -1.65
N TYR A 50 -3.83 3.90 -1.37
CA TYR A 50 -2.56 3.35 -1.87
C TYR A 50 -1.75 2.80 -0.70
N TYR A 51 -1.16 1.64 -0.89
CA TYR A 51 -0.44 0.90 0.15
C TYR A 51 0.92 0.45 -0.35
N GLY A 52 1.94 0.56 0.51
CA GLY A 52 3.27 0.03 0.25
C GLY A 52 3.81 -0.70 1.47
N SER A 53 4.47 -1.84 1.26
CA SER A 53 4.96 -2.68 2.35
C SER A 53 6.32 -3.33 2.05
N HIS A 54 6.84 -4.04 3.04
CA HIS A 54 8.17 -4.65 3.08
C HIS A 54 9.32 -3.64 3.09
N LEU A 55 9.08 -2.42 3.59
CA LEU A 55 10.11 -1.39 3.65
C LEU A 55 11.19 -1.71 4.69
N SER A 56 12.40 -1.18 4.47
CA SER A 56 13.48 -1.21 5.46
C SER A 56 13.48 0.01 6.36
N ALA A 57 12.92 1.12 5.88
CA ALA A 57 12.81 2.37 6.62
C ALA A 57 11.62 3.19 6.13
N ILE A 58 11.04 3.99 7.02
CA ILE A 58 10.00 4.97 6.73
C ILE A 58 10.49 6.31 7.23
N GLU A 59 10.38 7.37 6.42
CA GLU A 59 10.79 8.72 6.81
C GLU A 59 10.06 9.16 8.08
N ALA A 60 10.79 9.80 9.00
CA ALA A 60 10.27 10.18 10.32
C ALA A 60 9.05 11.12 10.22
N ALA A 61 9.01 11.98 9.20
CA ALA A 61 7.91 12.91 8.97
C ALA A 61 6.62 12.23 8.50
N ILE A 62 6.68 10.99 8.03
CA ILE A 62 5.51 10.26 7.54
C ILE A 62 4.73 9.67 8.71
N GLN A 63 3.71 10.38 9.13
CA GLN A 63 2.85 10.05 10.27
C GLN A 63 1.38 10.09 9.83
N PRO A 64 0.49 9.32 10.48
CA PRO A 64 -0.95 9.43 10.22
C PRO A 64 -1.45 10.87 10.30
N GLY A 65 -2.24 11.30 9.32
CA GLY A 65 -2.77 12.66 9.21
C GLY A 65 -1.88 13.65 8.47
N VAL A 66 -0.64 13.31 8.16
CA VAL A 66 0.28 14.18 7.41
C VAL A 66 -0.09 14.18 5.93
N ARG A 67 -0.08 15.37 5.32
CA ARG A 67 -0.23 15.51 3.86
C ARG A 67 1.09 15.22 3.16
N VAL A 68 1.01 14.45 2.10
CA VAL A 68 2.13 14.20 1.18
C VAL A 68 1.81 14.69 -0.22
N THR A 69 2.83 15.04 -0.98
CA THR A 69 2.73 15.38 -2.40
C THR A 69 3.19 14.21 -3.26
N ALA A 70 2.71 14.14 -4.51
CA ALA A 70 3.18 13.14 -5.46
C ALA A 70 4.71 13.25 -5.63
N GLY A 71 5.41 12.12 -5.56
CA GLY A 71 6.86 12.07 -5.65
C GLY A 71 7.61 12.29 -4.33
N GLN A 72 6.93 12.67 -3.26
CA GLN A 72 7.57 12.82 -1.95
C GLN A 72 8.11 11.48 -1.45
N ARG A 73 9.34 11.50 -0.90
CA ARG A 73 9.95 10.30 -0.33
C ARG A 73 9.18 9.82 0.90
N LEU A 74 8.84 8.54 0.92
CA LEU A 74 8.14 7.88 2.03
C LEU A 74 9.06 6.96 2.83
N GLY A 75 10.05 6.34 2.17
CA GLY A 75 10.93 5.38 2.80
C GLY A 75 11.85 4.69 1.81
N LYS A 76 12.27 3.47 2.15
CA LYS A 76 13.18 2.66 1.35
C LYS A 76 12.69 1.24 1.20
N VAL A 77 12.87 0.68 0.01
CA VAL A 77 12.62 -0.74 -0.27
C VAL A 77 13.44 -1.62 0.66
N GLY A 78 12.80 -2.63 1.21
CA GLY A 78 13.42 -3.57 2.13
C GLY A 78 12.90 -4.99 1.97
N ARG A 79 13.03 -5.74 3.06
CA ARG A 79 12.67 -7.16 3.14
C ARG A 79 12.04 -7.50 4.49
N THR A 80 11.33 -6.57 5.10
CA THR A 80 10.58 -6.80 6.33
C THR A 80 9.27 -7.55 6.06
N GLY A 81 8.72 -8.19 7.08
CA GLY A 81 7.52 -8.99 6.94
C GLY A 81 7.75 -10.34 6.26
N ASP A 82 6.70 -10.88 5.68
CA ASP A 82 6.70 -12.18 5.00
C ASP A 82 7.23 -12.06 3.57
N THR A 83 8.54 -12.09 3.42
CA THR A 83 9.18 -12.05 2.11
C THR A 83 10.59 -12.64 2.15
N THR A 84 11.03 -13.18 1.03
CA THR A 84 12.39 -13.75 0.86
C THR A 84 13.32 -12.84 0.06
N ALA A 85 12.83 -11.73 -0.50
CA ALA A 85 13.61 -10.83 -1.35
C ALA A 85 13.21 -9.38 -1.16
N CYS A 86 14.13 -8.45 -1.42
CA CYS A 86 13.81 -7.03 -1.45
C CYS A 86 12.85 -6.71 -2.59
N HIS A 87 11.74 -6.12 -2.25
CA HIS A 87 10.74 -5.60 -3.20
C HIS A 87 9.80 -4.64 -2.49
N LEU A 88 9.05 -3.88 -3.26
CA LEU A 88 7.91 -3.15 -2.76
C LEU A 88 6.64 -3.90 -3.15
N HIS A 89 5.84 -4.30 -2.17
CA HIS A 89 4.46 -4.66 -2.43
C HIS A 89 3.66 -3.37 -2.53
N PHE A 90 2.97 -3.16 -3.64
CA PHE A 90 2.15 -1.99 -3.89
C PHE A 90 0.70 -2.38 -4.14
N GLY A 91 -0.22 -1.79 -3.39
CA GLY A 91 -1.65 -2.08 -3.46
C GLY A 91 -2.48 -0.86 -3.76
N ILE A 92 -3.51 -1.05 -4.57
CA ILE A 92 -4.55 -0.06 -4.89
C ILE A 92 -5.89 -0.63 -4.43
N SER A 93 -6.62 0.12 -3.61
CA SER A 93 -7.89 -0.35 -3.05
C SER A 93 -8.86 0.80 -2.77
N PRO A 94 -10.15 0.48 -2.54
CA PRO A 94 -11.04 1.45 -1.90
C PRO A 94 -10.57 1.74 -0.47
N ALA A 95 -10.96 2.90 0.05
CA ALA A 95 -10.62 3.33 1.40
C ALA A 95 -11.50 2.66 2.46
N CYS A 96 -11.52 1.34 2.48
CA CYS A 96 -12.17 0.54 3.51
C CYS A 96 -11.28 0.51 4.76
N THR A 97 -11.45 1.47 5.67
CA THR A 97 -10.58 1.67 6.85
C THR A 97 -11.17 1.08 8.13
N GLY A 98 -11.74 -0.10 8.05
CA GLY A 98 -12.32 -0.79 9.22
C GLY A 98 -11.36 -1.81 9.84
N ALA A 99 -11.72 -2.27 11.04
CA ALA A 99 -11.02 -3.41 11.65
C ALA A 99 -11.15 -4.64 10.73
N GLY A 100 -10.03 -5.31 10.48
CA GLY A 100 -9.99 -6.51 9.63
C GLY A 100 -9.85 -6.23 8.13
N ASP A 101 -9.60 -4.98 7.74
CA ASP A 101 -9.43 -4.60 6.34
C ASP A 101 -8.02 -4.83 5.78
N TRP A 102 -7.12 -5.42 6.54
CA TRP A 102 -5.71 -5.62 6.18
C TRP A 102 -5.51 -6.28 4.81
N TRP A 103 -6.41 -7.15 4.41
CA TRP A 103 -6.32 -7.83 3.12
C TRP A 103 -6.75 -6.93 1.95
N ILE A 104 -7.72 -6.01 2.18
CA ILE A 104 -8.18 -5.05 1.17
C ILE A 104 -7.05 -4.07 0.85
N ARG A 105 -6.37 -3.53 1.88
CA ARG A 105 -5.28 -2.56 1.68
C ARG A 105 -4.11 -3.13 0.90
N ARG A 106 -3.91 -4.45 0.89
CA ARG A 106 -2.87 -5.09 0.06
C ARG A 106 -3.11 -4.95 -1.43
N GLY A 107 -4.32 -4.56 -1.84
CA GLY A 107 -4.70 -4.28 -3.21
C GLY A 107 -5.81 -5.19 -3.72
N VAL A 108 -6.73 -4.60 -4.45
CA VAL A 108 -7.85 -5.30 -5.09
C VAL A 108 -7.94 -5.01 -6.59
N VAL A 109 -7.17 -4.03 -7.05
CA VAL A 109 -7.05 -3.64 -8.45
C VAL A 109 -5.61 -3.86 -8.88
N TRP A 110 -5.43 -4.48 -10.04
CA TRP A 110 -4.11 -4.77 -10.58
C TRP A 110 -3.32 -3.50 -10.88
N PRO A 111 -2.12 -3.28 -10.30
CA PRO A 111 -1.49 -1.97 -10.33
C PRO A 111 -0.66 -1.68 -11.58
N TRP A 112 -0.31 -2.71 -12.38
CA TRP A 112 0.70 -2.61 -13.44
C TRP A 112 0.41 -1.53 -14.47
N THR A 113 -0.82 -1.43 -14.95
CA THR A 113 -1.16 -0.44 -15.99
C THR A 113 -1.02 1.00 -15.49
N TYR A 114 -1.26 1.22 -14.19
CA TYR A 114 -1.12 2.53 -13.56
C TYR A 114 0.36 2.87 -13.33
N LEU A 115 1.13 1.93 -12.76
CA LEU A 115 2.56 2.10 -12.54
C LEU A 115 3.31 2.37 -13.85
N ASP A 116 2.97 1.64 -14.92
CA ASP A 116 3.58 1.85 -16.24
C ASP A 116 3.23 3.21 -16.84
N ALA A 117 1.97 3.65 -16.71
CA ALA A 117 1.55 4.96 -17.17
C ALA A 117 2.27 6.08 -16.41
N TRP A 118 2.33 5.98 -15.09
CA TRP A 118 2.99 6.98 -14.24
C TRP A 118 4.49 7.05 -14.51
N ARG A 119 5.14 5.92 -14.70
CA ARG A 119 6.56 5.87 -15.07
C ARG A 119 6.85 6.61 -16.37
N LYS A 120 5.91 6.60 -17.30
CA LYS A 120 5.99 7.31 -18.58
C LYS A 120 5.52 8.76 -18.51
N GLY A 121 5.11 9.25 -17.33
CA GLY A 121 4.56 10.58 -17.15
C GLY A 121 3.14 10.74 -17.67
N THR A 122 2.42 9.65 -17.95
CA THR A 122 1.04 9.68 -18.44
C THR A 122 0.08 9.61 -17.24
N PRO A 123 -0.81 10.60 -17.06
CA PRO A 123 -1.84 10.53 -16.03
C PRO A 123 -2.79 9.37 -16.29
N LYS A 124 -3.00 8.54 -15.26
CA LYS A 124 -3.99 7.47 -15.31
C LYS A 124 -4.53 7.24 -13.90
N SER A 125 -5.84 7.37 -13.72
CA SER A 125 -6.49 7.17 -12.42
C SER A 125 -7.09 5.77 -12.31
N PRO A 126 -6.89 5.07 -11.18
CA PRO A 126 -7.58 3.82 -10.90
C PRO A 126 -9.00 3.99 -10.36
N ALA A 127 -9.51 5.22 -10.26
CA ALA A 127 -10.78 5.51 -9.59
C ALA A 127 -11.96 4.70 -10.13
N SER A 128 -12.09 4.59 -11.46
CA SER A 128 -13.20 3.81 -12.07
C SER A 128 -13.11 2.32 -11.74
N ALA A 129 -11.92 1.73 -11.80
CA ALA A 129 -11.70 0.32 -11.48
C ALA A 129 -11.97 0.03 -9.99
N VAL A 130 -11.50 0.90 -9.10
CA VAL A 130 -11.73 0.77 -7.66
C VAL A 130 -13.22 0.94 -7.32
N SER A 131 -13.90 1.93 -7.92
CA SER A 131 -15.33 2.13 -7.72
C SER A 131 -16.15 0.94 -8.21
N ALA A 132 -15.79 0.35 -9.36
CA ALA A 132 -16.46 -0.84 -9.88
C ALA A 132 -16.29 -2.04 -8.92
N TRP A 133 -15.08 -2.26 -8.44
CA TRP A 133 -14.80 -3.31 -7.46
C TRP A 133 -15.61 -3.10 -6.18
N GLN A 134 -15.65 -1.88 -5.65
CA GLN A 134 -16.36 -1.56 -4.42
C GLN A 134 -17.88 -1.69 -4.56
N ARG A 135 -18.46 -1.33 -5.71
CA ARG A 135 -19.89 -1.56 -5.98
C ARG A 135 -20.24 -3.04 -5.95
N GLU A 136 -19.37 -3.90 -6.42
CA GLU A 136 -19.58 -5.35 -6.45
C GLU A 136 -19.38 -6.02 -5.09
N HIS A 137 -18.35 -5.60 -4.34
CA HIS A 137 -17.89 -6.30 -3.13
C HIS A 137 -18.12 -5.53 -1.82
N GLY A 138 -18.34 -4.22 -1.88
CA GLY A 138 -18.42 -3.35 -0.70
C GLY A 138 -17.09 -3.24 0.03
N CYS A 139 -17.11 -3.36 1.35
CA CYS A 139 -15.93 -3.47 2.23
C CYS A 139 -16.02 -4.77 3.04
N PRO A 140 -15.74 -5.93 2.43
CA PRO A 140 -15.88 -7.22 3.11
C PRO A 140 -14.89 -7.35 4.26
N LYS A 141 -15.34 -7.93 5.36
CA LYS A 141 -14.53 -8.14 6.58
C LYS A 141 -13.64 -9.39 6.51
N LYS A 142 -13.85 -10.25 5.51
CA LYS A 142 -13.09 -11.49 5.32
C LYS A 142 -12.60 -11.55 3.88
N PRO A 143 -11.44 -12.15 3.63
CA PRO A 143 -10.94 -12.38 2.26
C PRO A 143 -11.98 -13.10 1.40
N LEU A 144 -12.12 -12.65 0.14
CA LEU A 144 -13.03 -13.27 -0.84
C LEU A 144 -12.50 -14.59 -1.37
N THR A 145 -11.17 -14.77 -1.31
CA THR A 145 -10.48 -16.02 -1.66
C THR A 145 -9.52 -16.35 -0.53
N ASN A 146 -9.25 -17.64 -0.35
CA ASN A 146 -8.18 -18.04 0.57
C ASN A 146 -6.86 -17.42 0.08
N PRO A 147 -6.13 -16.76 0.96
CA PRO A 147 -4.83 -16.17 0.63
C PRO A 147 -3.80 -17.22 0.27
#